data_755ecf037cb37c0363b2f8058d127e99
#
_entry.id   755ecf037cb37c0363b2f8058d127e99
#
_cell.length_a   1.000
_cell.length_b   1.000
_cell.length_c   1.000
_cell.angle_alpha   90.00
_cell.angle_beta   90.00
_cell.angle_gamma   90.00
#
_symmetry.space_group_name_H-M   'P 1'
#
loop_
_entity.id
_entity.type
_entity.pdbx_description
1 polymer ?
#
loop_
_entity_poly.entity_id
_entity_poly.type
_entity_poly.pdbx_seq_one_letter_code
_entity_poly.pdbx_strand_id
1 'polypeptide(L)'
;MALGGGNESSSDHFEGREFGGPPSESSPAGDASCHAEGTVPGAQPPVDNTQTEQRHGHRSAAGVEAVVQTMRYVWGRMGVVRGTQALLQVNQLDGFDCQSCAWPSPDDRRHVAEFCENGAKAVSDEGTRKRVDPEFFKKHSVQDLLGRSDYWLNEQGRLTHPMILKKGSNHYEPISWEDAFALLASELNALSSPHEAAFYTSGRASNEAAYLYQLFVRMFGTNNLPDCSNMCHESSGAALKETIGIGKGTVTLDDFLQADLIFVVGQNPGTNHPRMLTSLELAKEKGARIISVNPLPEVGNFRFKNPNPQNFKNPLQAAAKFLGEGAKLSDLWLQIRINGDLALFKGLMKELLEEEEKSPGKIFDHE
;
A
#
# COMPACT_ATOMS: atom_id res chain seq x y z
N MET A 1 -13.29 58.96 2.09
CA MET A 1 -13.24 58.98 0.61
C MET A 1 -13.86 57.66 0.17
N ALA A 2 -14.98 57.76 -0.48
CA ALA A 2 -15.73 56.65 -1.07
C ALA A 2 -15.18 56.26 -2.46
N LEU A 3 -15.32 54.96 -2.79
CA LEU A 3 -15.54 54.41 -4.13
C LEU A 3 -15.78 52.90 -3.85
N GLY A 4 -16.86 52.28 -4.05
CA GLY A 4 -17.87 52.35 -5.09
C GLY A 4 -17.74 51.19 -6.03
N GLY A 5 -18.61 50.17 -5.81
CA GLY A 5 -19.36 49.48 -6.83
C GLY A 5 -18.74 48.30 -7.56
N GLY A 6 -19.52 47.23 -7.59
CA GLY A 6 -19.39 46.26 -8.65
C GLY A 6 -19.70 44.80 -8.20
N ASN A 7 -20.97 44.56 -7.96
CA ASN A 7 -21.52 43.22 -7.79
C ASN A 7 -21.94 42.71 -9.18
N GLU A 8 -21.28 41.71 -9.72
CA GLU A 8 -21.84 40.94 -10.82
C GLU A 8 -21.83 39.45 -10.47
N SER A 9 -23.03 38.99 -10.15
CA SER A 9 -23.38 37.56 -10.03
C SER A 9 -23.47 36.98 -11.44
N SER A 10 -22.59 36.06 -11.80
CA SER A 10 -22.80 35.16 -12.93
C SER A 10 -23.24 33.79 -12.37
N SER A 11 -24.54 33.60 -12.47
CA SER A 11 -25.16 32.28 -12.33
C SER A 11 -24.92 31.51 -13.63
N ASP A 12 -23.95 30.63 -13.66
CA ASP A 12 -23.81 29.67 -14.75
C ASP A 12 -24.65 28.43 -14.45
N HIS A 13 -25.68 28.28 -15.27
CA HIS A 13 -26.53 27.10 -15.36
C HIS A 13 -25.71 25.88 -15.80
N PHE A 14 -25.65 24.86 -14.97
CA PHE A 14 -25.24 23.53 -15.36
C PHE A 14 -26.39 22.89 -16.15
N GLU A 15 -26.35 22.97 -17.48
CA GLU A 15 -27.17 22.12 -18.33
C GLU A 15 -26.65 20.68 -18.29
N GLY A 16 -27.57 19.77 -18.00
CA GLY A 16 -27.32 18.34 -17.90
C GLY A 16 -26.81 17.76 -19.23
N ARG A 17 -25.63 17.14 -19.18
CA ARG A 17 -25.18 16.24 -20.25
C ARG A 17 -25.83 14.88 -20.01
N GLU A 18 -26.67 14.48 -20.92
CA GLU A 18 -27.18 13.12 -21.02
C GLU A 18 -26.01 12.15 -21.20
N PHE A 19 -25.92 11.16 -20.33
CA PHE A 19 -24.99 10.03 -20.51
C PHE A 19 -25.49 9.22 -21.70
N GLY A 20 -24.76 9.27 -22.78
CA GLY A 20 -24.96 8.43 -23.97
C GLY A 20 -24.90 6.95 -23.57
N GLY A 21 -25.85 6.16 -24.11
CA GLY A 21 -25.92 4.72 -23.93
C GLY A 21 -24.67 3.99 -24.44
N PRO A 22 -24.56 2.67 -24.17
CA PRO A 22 -23.39 1.89 -24.51
C PRO A 22 -23.13 1.92 -26.02
N PRO A 23 -21.85 1.98 -26.46
CA PRO A 23 -21.52 1.97 -27.87
C PRO A 23 -21.96 0.62 -28.50
N SER A 24 -22.64 0.74 -29.66
CA SER A 24 -22.98 -0.41 -30.47
C SER A 24 -21.76 -1.14 -30.99
N GLU A 25 -21.79 -2.44 -30.97
CA GLU A 25 -20.80 -3.32 -31.59
C GLU A 25 -20.55 -2.98 -33.06
N SER A 26 -19.27 -3.13 -33.44
CA SER A 26 -18.68 -3.12 -34.78
C SER A 26 -17.86 -1.89 -35.15
N SER A 27 -16.59 -1.97 -34.78
CA SER A 27 -15.51 -1.43 -35.63
C SER A 27 -14.41 -2.49 -35.69
N PRO A 28 -13.86 -2.78 -36.88
CA PRO A 28 -12.82 -3.78 -37.03
C PRO A 28 -11.55 -3.29 -36.34
N ALA A 29 -10.90 -4.19 -35.61
CA ALA A 29 -9.61 -3.98 -35.02
C ALA A 29 -8.61 -3.54 -36.11
N GLY A 30 -8.32 -2.27 -36.15
CA GLY A 30 -7.21 -1.76 -36.92
C GLY A 30 -5.91 -2.28 -36.32
N ASP A 31 -5.19 -3.02 -37.13
CA ASP A 31 -3.86 -3.52 -36.86
C ASP A 31 -2.88 -2.32 -36.71
N ALA A 32 -2.76 -1.83 -35.49
CA ALA A 32 -1.76 -0.84 -35.13
C ALA A 32 -0.50 -1.56 -34.64
N SER A 33 0.18 -2.24 -35.58
CA SER A 33 1.54 -2.72 -35.35
C SER A 33 2.51 -1.53 -35.38
N CYS A 34 2.61 -0.79 -34.29
CA CYS A 34 3.74 0.06 -34.03
C CYS A 34 4.94 -0.80 -33.64
N HIS A 35 5.53 -1.48 -34.59
CA HIS A 35 6.88 -2.05 -34.45
C HIS A 35 7.90 -0.93 -34.58
N ALA A 36 8.21 -0.28 -33.43
CA ALA A 36 9.47 0.45 -33.33
C ALA A 36 10.59 -0.61 -33.25
N GLU A 37 11.41 -0.68 -34.28
CA GLU A 37 12.64 -1.49 -34.26
C GLU A 37 13.50 -1.00 -33.09
N GLY A 38 13.68 -1.86 -32.08
CA GLY A 38 14.49 -1.57 -30.89
C GLY A 38 13.71 -1.55 -29.57
N THR A 39 12.46 -1.98 -29.52
CA THR A 39 11.74 -2.16 -28.26
C THR A 39 12.37 -3.28 -27.44
N VAL A 40 12.73 -2.95 -26.20
CA VAL A 40 12.90 -3.97 -25.15
C VAL A 40 11.65 -4.85 -25.18
N PRO A 41 11.76 -6.18 -25.27
CA PRO A 41 10.58 -7.03 -25.24
C PRO A 41 9.73 -6.64 -24.04
N GLY A 42 8.45 -6.40 -24.26
CA GLY A 42 7.52 -6.10 -23.17
C GLY A 42 7.65 -7.15 -22.08
N ALA A 43 7.36 -6.78 -20.84
CA ALA A 43 7.48 -7.69 -19.70
C ALA A 43 6.82 -9.03 -20.02
N GLN A 44 7.63 -10.06 -20.19
CA GLN A 44 7.18 -11.43 -20.36
C GLN A 44 7.02 -12.05 -18.96
N PRO A 45 6.03 -12.90 -18.73
CA PRO A 45 5.97 -13.67 -17.51
C PRO A 45 7.29 -14.42 -17.31
N PRO A 46 7.86 -14.44 -16.10
CA PRO A 46 9.09 -15.18 -15.86
C PRO A 46 8.88 -16.67 -16.13
N VAL A 47 9.81 -17.29 -16.83
CA VAL A 47 9.77 -18.73 -17.13
C VAL A 47 10.03 -19.55 -15.86
N ASP A 48 10.76 -18.97 -14.90
CA ASP A 48 11.09 -19.61 -13.62
C ASP A 48 9.99 -19.34 -12.58
N ASN A 49 9.00 -20.20 -12.54
CA ASN A 49 7.95 -20.24 -11.52
C ASN A 49 8.20 -21.35 -10.48
N THR A 50 9.39 -21.89 -10.40
CA THR A 50 9.71 -23.11 -9.62
C THR A 50 9.48 -23.00 -8.13
N GLN A 51 9.23 -21.80 -7.60
CA GLN A 51 8.99 -21.57 -6.18
C GLN A 51 7.52 -21.29 -5.84
N THR A 52 6.64 -21.33 -6.83
CA THR A 52 5.21 -21.12 -6.63
C THR A 52 4.51 -22.47 -6.46
N GLU A 53 4.26 -22.87 -5.23
CA GLU A 53 3.45 -24.04 -4.91
C GLU A 53 2.04 -23.62 -4.50
N GLN A 54 1.03 -24.25 -5.09
CA GLN A 54 -0.34 -24.16 -4.62
C GLN A 54 -0.48 -24.95 -3.32
N ARG A 55 -0.74 -24.28 -2.21
CA ARG A 55 -0.99 -24.90 -0.91
C ARG A 55 -2.45 -24.70 -0.50
N HIS A 56 -2.93 -25.60 0.35
CA HIS A 56 -4.24 -25.40 0.98
C HIS A 56 -4.23 -24.07 1.76
N GLY A 57 -5.28 -23.27 1.58
CA GLY A 57 -5.42 -21.99 2.28
C GLY A 57 -5.39 -22.14 3.79
N HIS A 58 -4.75 -21.23 4.48
CA HIS A 58 -4.74 -21.17 5.94
C HIS A 58 -6.16 -20.86 6.46
N ARG A 59 -6.47 -21.38 7.67
CA ARG A 59 -7.75 -21.09 8.33
C ARG A 59 -7.72 -19.86 9.23
N SER A 60 -6.53 -19.31 9.48
CA SER A 60 -6.32 -18.10 10.30
C SER A 60 -5.08 -17.34 9.82
N ALA A 61 -5.10 -16.03 9.96
CA ALA A 61 -3.95 -15.18 9.72
C ALA A 61 -2.93 -15.25 10.85
N ALA A 62 -1.66 -14.99 10.56
CA ALA A 62 -0.52 -14.97 11.47
C ALA A 62 -0.25 -16.32 12.17
N GLY A 63 0.05 -16.33 13.47
CA GLY A 63 0.37 -17.53 14.24
C GLY A 63 1.85 -17.94 14.18
N VAL A 64 2.14 -19.18 14.57
CA VAL A 64 3.51 -19.71 14.66
C VAL A 64 4.26 -19.61 13.33
N GLU A 65 3.58 -19.97 12.25
CA GLU A 65 4.21 -19.97 10.92
C GLU A 65 4.68 -18.59 10.51
N ALA A 66 3.86 -17.55 10.72
CA ALA A 66 4.24 -16.16 10.46
C ALA A 66 5.48 -15.74 11.25
N VAL A 67 5.55 -16.11 12.54
CA VAL A 67 6.74 -15.84 13.37
C VAL A 67 7.98 -16.55 12.84
N VAL A 68 7.86 -17.84 12.51
CA VAL A 68 8.99 -18.64 11.98
C VAL A 68 9.48 -18.05 10.64
N GLN A 69 8.57 -17.73 9.72
CA GLN A 69 8.93 -17.14 8.44
C GLN A 69 9.56 -15.75 8.62
N THR A 70 9.01 -14.93 9.50
CA THR A 70 9.60 -13.63 9.84
C THR A 70 11.05 -13.76 10.29
N MET A 71 11.32 -14.63 11.27
CA MET A 71 12.68 -14.82 11.77
C MET A 71 13.61 -15.42 10.71
N ARG A 72 13.12 -16.36 9.91
CA ARG A 72 13.88 -16.93 8.79
C ARG A 72 14.31 -15.85 7.79
N TYR A 73 13.40 -14.96 7.42
CA TYR A 73 13.67 -13.84 6.51
C TYR A 73 14.70 -12.88 7.11
N VAL A 74 14.45 -12.39 8.31
CA VAL A 74 15.28 -11.38 8.94
C VAL A 74 16.70 -11.90 9.22
N TRP A 75 16.80 -13.06 9.84
CA TRP A 75 18.12 -13.64 10.16
C TRP A 75 18.87 -14.10 8.92
N GLY A 76 18.18 -14.62 7.92
CA GLY A 76 18.78 -15.03 6.65
C GLY A 76 19.39 -13.87 5.86
N ARG A 77 18.79 -12.68 5.95
CA ARG A 77 19.23 -11.50 5.19
C ARG A 77 20.16 -10.58 5.96
N MET A 78 19.88 -10.34 7.23
CA MET A 78 20.61 -9.40 8.08
C MET A 78 21.60 -10.08 9.04
N GLY A 79 21.43 -11.37 9.30
CA GLY A 79 22.08 -12.12 10.39
C GLY A 79 21.35 -11.93 11.72
N VAL A 80 21.62 -12.82 12.68
CA VAL A 80 20.86 -12.90 13.94
C VAL A 80 20.95 -11.61 14.76
N VAL A 81 22.15 -11.12 15.04
CA VAL A 81 22.35 -9.94 15.92
C VAL A 81 21.73 -8.70 15.32
N ARG A 82 22.14 -8.31 14.10
CA ARG A 82 21.66 -7.09 13.44
C ARG A 82 20.17 -7.17 13.16
N GLY A 83 19.68 -8.32 12.71
CA GLY A 83 18.26 -8.52 12.42
C GLY A 83 17.38 -8.36 13.67
N THR A 84 17.79 -8.96 14.79
CA THR A 84 17.07 -8.83 16.06
C THR A 84 17.09 -7.39 16.56
N GLN A 85 18.24 -6.71 16.50
CA GLN A 85 18.35 -5.29 16.88
C GLN A 85 17.41 -4.42 16.03
N ALA A 86 17.37 -4.62 14.72
CA ALA A 86 16.50 -3.86 13.84
C ALA A 86 15.01 -4.10 14.17
N LEU A 87 14.60 -5.34 14.45
CA LEU A 87 13.22 -5.64 14.86
C LEU A 87 12.83 -5.03 16.21
N LEU A 88 13.78 -4.86 17.13
CA LEU A 88 13.54 -4.21 18.41
C LEU A 88 13.47 -2.68 18.32
N GLN A 89 13.91 -2.11 17.20
CA GLN A 89 13.93 -0.66 16.97
C GLN A 89 12.82 -0.18 16.03
N VAL A 90 12.27 -1.06 15.18
CA VAL A 90 11.22 -0.66 14.24
C VAL A 90 9.95 -0.26 14.97
N ASN A 91 9.38 0.89 14.59
CA ASN A 91 8.23 1.54 15.20
C ASN A 91 8.36 1.85 16.71
N GLN A 92 9.57 1.91 17.23
CA GLN A 92 9.84 2.36 18.60
C GLN A 92 10.05 3.88 18.63
N LEU A 93 9.85 4.50 19.81
CA LEU A 93 9.99 5.96 19.99
C LEU A 93 11.40 6.45 19.63
N ASP A 94 12.42 5.72 20.07
CA ASP A 94 13.84 6.01 19.80
C ASP A 94 14.38 5.18 18.62
N GLY A 95 13.50 4.65 17.79
CA GLY A 95 13.86 3.79 16.68
C GLY A 95 13.61 4.45 15.32
N PHE A 96 13.06 3.68 14.40
CA PHE A 96 12.71 4.14 13.06
C PHE A 96 11.35 3.57 12.63
N ASP A 97 10.66 4.30 11.77
CA ASP A 97 9.37 3.88 11.25
C ASP A 97 9.50 2.78 10.18
N CYS A 98 8.55 1.86 10.20
CA CYS A 98 8.44 0.83 9.18
C CYS A 98 7.97 1.44 7.85
N GLN A 99 8.72 1.20 6.78
CA GLN A 99 8.38 1.68 5.44
C GLN A 99 7.38 0.80 4.68
N SER A 100 6.77 -0.22 5.32
CA SER A 100 5.89 -1.15 4.62
C SER A 100 4.48 -0.59 4.39
N CYS A 101 3.80 -0.19 5.44
CA CYS A 101 2.45 0.39 5.36
C CYS A 101 2.31 1.56 6.34
N ALA A 102 1.23 2.33 6.18
CA ALA A 102 0.95 3.52 6.99
C ALA A 102 0.09 3.22 8.23
N TRP A 103 -0.01 1.96 8.69
CA TRP A 103 -0.76 1.68 9.91
C TRP A 103 -0.08 2.36 11.10
N PRO A 104 -0.80 3.20 11.87
CA PRO A 104 -0.19 3.98 12.94
C PRO A 104 0.31 3.11 14.10
N SER A 105 1.20 3.68 14.88
CA SER A 105 1.68 3.11 16.13
C SER A 105 0.96 3.80 17.30
N PRO A 106 0.71 3.11 18.43
CA PRO A 106 0.15 3.74 19.64
C PRO A 106 1.05 4.88 20.13
N ASP A 107 0.45 5.99 20.58
CA ASP A 107 1.22 7.19 20.98
C ASP A 107 1.91 7.01 22.32
N ASP A 108 1.23 6.38 23.28
CA ASP A 108 1.60 6.31 24.69
C ASP A 108 2.32 5.01 25.09
N ARG A 109 2.11 3.95 24.34
CA ARG A 109 2.65 2.61 24.63
C ARG A 109 3.18 1.91 23.38
N ARG A 110 4.40 1.38 23.49
CA ARG A 110 4.99 0.51 22.49
C ARG A 110 5.19 -0.89 23.06
N HIS A 111 4.82 -1.89 22.29
CA HIS A 111 5.24 -3.26 22.59
C HIS A 111 6.71 -3.44 22.24
N VAL A 112 7.38 -4.40 22.87
CA VAL A 112 8.79 -4.75 22.56
C VAL A 112 8.91 -5.15 21.08
N ALA A 113 7.89 -5.79 20.52
CA ALA A 113 7.81 -6.19 19.11
C ALA A 113 6.67 -5.41 18.42
N GLU A 114 6.95 -4.19 17.95
CA GLU A 114 5.98 -3.30 17.30
C GLU A 114 6.01 -3.45 15.77
N PHE A 115 6.07 -4.67 15.28
CA PHE A 115 6.14 -4.98 13.85
C PHE A 115 5.22 -6.14 13.46
N CYS A 116 4.93 -6.27 12.18
CA CYS A 116 4.32 -7.44 11.57
C CYS A 116 5.30 -8.14 10.62
N GLU A 117 4.90 -9.27 10.06
CA GLU A 117 5.72 -10.02 9.09
C GLU A 117 6.08 -9.19 7.86
N ASN A 118 5.13 -8.39 7.32
CA ASN A 118 5.39 -7.53 6.17
C ASN A 118 6.41 -6.44 6.48
N GLY A 119 6.29 -5.81 7.65
CA GLY A 119 7.25 -4.80 8.12
C GLY A 119 8.63 -5.41 8.35
N ALA A 120 8.69 -6.54 9.02
CA ALA A 120 9.94 -7.25 9.24
C ALA A 120 10.63 -7.66 7.93
N LYS A 121 9.84 -8.12 6.93
CA LYS A 121 10.34 -8.41 5.59
C LYS A 121 10.89 -7.15 4.92
N ALA A 122 10.14 -6.05 4.91
CA ALA A 122 10.56 -4.79 4.31
C ALA A 122 11.87 -4.28 4.94
N VAL A 123 11.97 -4.28 6.28
CA VAL A 123 13.20 -3.92 7.01
C VAL A 123 14.36 -4.84 6.65
N SER A 124 14.11 -6.14 6.50
CA SER A 124 15.16 -7.09 6.13
C SER A 124 15.63 -6.95 4.69
N ASP A 125 14.77 -6.53 3.77
CA ASP A 125 15.12 -6.21 2.38
C ASP A 125 16.03 -4.97 2.33
N GLU A 126 15.70 -3.93 3.11
CA GLU A 126 16.54 -2.74 3.24
C GLU A 126 17.89 -3.02 3.90
N GLY A 127 17.89 -3.80 4.97
CA GLY A 127 19.06 -4.11 5.77
C GLY A 127 19.88 -5.31 5.30
N THR A 128 19.57 -5.91 4.16
CA THR A 128 20.22 -7.13 3.67
C THR A 128 21.73 -6.97 3.51
N ARG A 129 22.47 -8.08 3.74
CA ARG A 129 23.91 -8.15 3.48
C ARG A 129 24.24 -8.51 2.04
N LYS A 130 23.26 -9.00 1.28
CA LYS A 130 23.44 -9.36 -0.12
C LYS A 130 23.65 -8.10 -0.96
N ARG A 131 24.50 -8.21 -1.96
CA ARG A 131 24.89 -7.11 -2.84
C ARG A 131 24.75 -7.52 -4.30
N VAL A 132 24.18 -6.63 -5.08
CA VAL A 132 24.15 -6.69 -6.53
C VAL A 132 25.19 -5.68 -7.03
N ASP A 133 26.36 -6.17 -7.32
CA ASP A 133 27.53 -5.41 -7.73
C ASP A 133 27.79 -5.53 -9.24
N PRO A 134 28.79 -4.84 -9.80
CA PRO A 134 29.13 -4.99 -11.22
C PRO A 134 29.46 -6.41 -11.66
N GLU A 135 30.02 -7.24 -10.78
CA GLU A 135 30.33 -8.64 -11.11
C GLU A 135 29.07 -9.49 -11.28
N PHE A 136 27.99 -9.15 -10.55
CA PHE A 136 26.69 -9.76 -10.78
C PHE A 136 26.18 -9.50 -12.20
N PHE A 137 26.27 -8.26 -12.69
CA PHE A 137 25.81 -7.89 -14.03
C PHE A 137 26.71 -8.39 -15.15
N LYS A 138 27.99 -8.70 -14.88
CA LYS A 138 28.83 -9.42 -15.82
C LYS A 138 28.38 -10.86 -16.02
N LYS A 139 27.84 -11.50 -14.99
CA LYS A 139 27.38 -12.90 -15.03
C LYS A 139 25.97 -13.03 -15.60
N HIS A 140 25.13 -12.03 -15.41
CA HIS A 140 23.73 -12.07 -15.79
C HIS A 140 23.44 -11.02 -16.85
N SER A 141 23.10 -11.50 -18.05
CA SER A 141 22.62 -10.64 -19.12
C SER A 141 21.21 -10.13 -18.83
N VAL A 142 20.79 -9.07 -19.51
CA VAL A 142 19.41 -8.58 -19.45
C VAL A 142 18.43 -9.70 -19.79
N GLN A 143 18.76 -10.52 -20.77
CA GLN A 143 17.92 -11.64 -21.19
C GLN A 143 17.80 -12.72 -20.10
N ASP A 144 18.89 -13.01 -19.36
CA ASP A 144 18.82 -13.92 -18.21
C ASP A 144 17.95 -13.35 -17.10
N LEU A 145 18.08 -12.04 -16.82
CA LEU A 145 17.31 -11.36 -15.76
C LEU A 145 15.81 -11.29 -16.09
N LEU A 146 15.45 -11.07 -17.36
CA LEU A 146 14.05 -11.08 -17.80
C LEU A 146 13.40 -12.46 -17.64
N GLY A 147 14.17 -13.53 -17.67
CA GLY A 147 13.68 -14.90 -17.42
C GLY A 147 13.54 -15.26 -15.94
N ARG A 148 13.95 -14.39 -15.00
CA ARG A 148 13.90 -14.67 -13.56
C ARG A 148 12.60 -14.16 -12.93
N SER A 149 12.14 -14.86 -11.88
CA SER A 149 10.99 -14.39 -11.09
C SER A 149 11.35 -13.14 -10.27
N ASP A 150 10.38 -12.29 -9.99
CA ASP A 150 10.53 -11.11 -9.13
C ASP A 150 11.05 -11.51 -7.73
N TYR A 151 10.62 -12.67 -7.23
CA TYR A 151 11.13 -13.23 -5.99
C TYR A 151 12.62 -13.48 -6.06
N TRP A 152 13.12 -14.14 -7.14
CA TRP A 152 14.54 -14.40 -7.34
C TRP A 152 15.33 -13.10 -7.44
N LEU A 153 14.85 -12.11 -8.20
CA LEU A 153 15.49 -10.80 -8.34
C LEU A 153 15.61 -10.09 -6.99
N ASN A 154 14.55 -10.08 -6.20
CA ASN A 154 14.57 -9.48 -4.86
C ASN A 154 15.54 -10.17 -3.91
N GLU A 155 15.76 -11.51 -4.07
CA GLU A 155 16.68 -12.29 -3.25
C GLU A 155 18.16 -12.02 -3.55
N GLN A 156 18.50 -11.33 -4.64
CA GLN A 156 19.90 -11.05 -4.99
C GLN A 156 20.50 -9.95 -4.09
N GLY A 157 19.69 -9.05 -3.58
CA GLY A 157 20.12 -8.01 -2.66
C GLY A 157 20.03 -6.60 -3.23
N ARG A 158 20.89 -5.72 -2.74
CA ARG A 158 20.83 -4.29 -3.07
C ARG A 158 21.92 -3.89 -4.06
N LEU A 159 21.54 -3.02 -5.01
CA LEU A 159 22.46 -2.36 -5.92
C LEU A 159 23.52 -1.57 -5.13
N THR A 160 24.78 -1.70 -5.56
CA THR A 160 25.92 -1.04 -4.90
C THR A 160 26.55 0.06 -5.74
N HIS A 161 26.30 0.07 -7.04
CA HIS A 161 26.88 1.03 -7.99
C HIS A 161 25.79 1.52 -8.95
N PRO A 162 25.89 2.74 -9.47
CA PRO A 162 25.11 3.14 -10.62
C PRO A 162 25.46 2.26 -11.81
N MET A 163 24.45 1.83 -12.53
CA MET A 163 24.61 0.94 -13.67
C MET A 163 23.91 1.54 -14.89
N ILE A 164 24.49 1.35 -16.06
CA ILE A 164 23.92 1.80 -17.34
C ILE A 164 23.81 0.63 -18.31
N LEU A 165 22.72 0.57 -19.06
CA LEU A 165 22.58 -0.30 -20.22
C LEU A 165 22.82 0.52 -21.50
N LYS A 166 23.96 0.31 -22.14
CA LYS A 166 24.27 0.99 -23.38
C LYS A 166 23.48 0.40 -24.55
N LYS A 167 23.14 1.23 -25.52
CA LYS A 167 22.47 0.79 -26.75
C LYS A 167 23.25 -0.34 -27.42
N GLY A 168 22.59 -1.46 -27.67
CA GLY A 168 23.18 -2.65 -28.26
C GLY A 168 23.95 -3.59 -27.30
N SER A 169 24.09 -3.21 -26.02
CA SER A 169 24.61 -4.09 -24.97
C SER A 169 23.51 -4.99 -24.42
N ASN A 170 23.85 -6.21 -24.03
CA ASN A 170 22.99 -7.14 -23.31
C ASN A 170 23.40 -7.26 -21.82
N HIS A 171 24.32 -6.45 -21.37
CA HIS A 171 24.78 -6.40 -19.98
C HIS A 171 24.79 -4.97 -19.46
N TYR A 172 24.39 -4.81 -18.21
CA TYR A 172 24.59 -3.55 -17.50
C TYR A 172 26.08 -3.36 -17.18
N GLU A 173 26.56 -2.14 -17.35
CA GLU A 173 27.93 -1.73 -17.05
C GLU A 173 27.92 -0.70 -15.93
N PRO A 174 28.96 -0.66 -15.05
CA PRO A 174 29.06 0.37 -14.04
C PRO A 174 29.34 1.74 -14.69
N ILE A 175 28.75 2.79 -14.14
CA ILE A 175 28.98 4.18 -14.51
C ILE A 175 29.39 4.95 -13.25
N SER A 176 30.28 5.94 -13.37
CA SER A 176 30.58 6.82 -12.21
C SER A 176 29.37 7.68 -11.84
N TRP A 177 29.30 8.16 -10.59
CA TRP A 177 28.23 9.09 -10.20
C TRP A 177 28.29 10.39 -10.99
N GLU A 178 29.49 10.89 -11.29
CA GLU A 178 29.72 12.10 -12.07
C GLU A 178 29.18 11.93 -13.49
N ASP A 179 29.50 10.83 -14.15
CA ASP A 179 29.01 10.55 -15.50
C ASP A 179 27.51 10.29 -15.52
N ALA A 180 26.97 9.62 -14.49
CA ALA A 180 25.54 9.39 -14.37
C ALA A 180 24.76 10.70 -14.23
N PHE A 181 25.24 11.63 -13.38
CA PHE A 181 24.62 12.96 -13.24
C PHE A 181 24.78 13.79 -14.50
N ALA A 182 25.94 13.75 -15.16
CA ALA A 182 26.14 14.46 -16.43
C ALA A 182 25.18 13.95 -17.52
N LEU A 183 25.01 12.62 -17.61
CA LEU A 183 24.06 12.00 -18.53
C LEU A 183 22.63 12.43 -18.24
N LEU A 184 22.18 12.31 -16.98
CA LEU A 184 20.83 12.72 -16.60
C LEU A 184 20.57 14.21 -16.87
N ALA A 185 21.55 15.08 -16.57
CA ALA A 185 21.46 16.51 -16.85
C ALA A 185 21.37 16.77 -18.36
N SER A 186 22.15 16.06 -19.16
CA SER A 186 22.11 16.17 -20.63
C SER A 186 20.75 15.79 -21.19
N GLU A 187 20.19 14.65 -20.75
CA GLU A 187 18.89 14.17 -21.22
C GLU A 187 17.76 15.12 -20.82
N LEU A 188 17.75 15.59 -19.57
CA LEU A 188 16.74 16.52 -19.09
C LEU A 188 16.81 17.90 -19.78
N ASN A 189 18.03 18.40 -20.04
CA ASN A 189 18.23 19.66 -20.75
C ASN A 189 17.94 19.59 -22.26
N ALA A 190 17.93 18.40 -22.83
CA ALA A 190 17.58 18.17 -24.23
C ALA A 190 16.06 18.23 -24.50
N LEU A 191 15.23 18.19 -23.46
CA LEU A 191 13.78 18.31 -23.58
C LEU A 191 13.38 19.72 -24.04
N SER A 192 12.36 19.80 -24.89
CA SER A 192 11.84 21.09 -25.38
C SER A 192 11.12 21.85 -24.28
N SER A 193 10.59 21.13 -23.28
CA SER A 193 9.90 21.68 -22.11
C SER A 193 10.11 20.80 -20.89
N PRO A 194 10.25 21.35 -19.68
CA PRO A 194 10.26 20.57 -18.44
C PRO A 194 9.02 19.70 -18.24
N HIS A 195 7.91 20.05 -18.88
CA HIS A 195 6.65 19.30 -18.80
C HIS A 195 6.63 18.00 -19.60
N GLU A 196 7.65 17.76 -20.44
CA GLU A 196 7.83 16.47 -21.12
C GLU A 196 8.41 15.39 -20.19
N ALA A 197 8.91 15.78 -19.03
CA ALA A 197 9.38 14.85 -17.99
C ALA A 197 8.30 14.55 -16.94
N ALA A 198 8.23 13.31 -16.50
CA ALA A 198 7.44 12.88 -15.35
C ALA A 198 8.35 12.21 -14.30
N PHE A 199 8.13 12.54 -13.03
CA PHE A 199 8.98 12.11 -11.92
C PHE A 199 8.18 11.30 -10.92
N TYR A 200 8.25 9.98 -11.04
CA TYR A 200 7.51 9.07 -10.16
C TYR A 200 8.29 8.75 -8.89
N THR A 201 7.61 8.68 -7.77
CA THR A 201 8.14 8.16 -6.52
C THR A 201 7.18 7.19 -5.84
N SER A 202 7.73 6.24 -5.09
CA SER A 202 6.97 5.31 -4.28
C SER A 202 6.76 5.86 -2.88
N GLY A 203 5.66 5.47 -2.22
CA GLY A 203 5.42 5.76 -0.80
C GLY A 203 6.41 5.11 0.17
N ARG A 204 7.35 4.31 -0.32
CA ARG A 204 8.44 3.72 0.47
C ARG A 204 9.71 4.59 0.51
N ALA A 205 9.74 5.72 -0.17
CA ALA A 205 10.81 6.70 -0.01
C ALA A 205 10.72 7.35 1.38
N SER A 206 11.87 7.68 1.98
CA SER A 206 11.87 8.47 3.22
C SER A 206 11.32 9.88 2.95
N ASN A 207 10.79 10.54 3.97
CA ASN A 207 10.28 11.90 3.84
C ASN A 207 11.34 12.88 3.33
N GLU A 208 12.60 12.72 3.80
CA GLU A 208 13.73 13.54 3.36
C GLU A 208 14.03 13.33 1.86
N ALA A 209 14.05 12.06 1.41
CA ALA A 209 14.26 11.74 0.01
C ALA A 209 13.12 12.27 -0.87
N ALA A 210 11.88 12.11 -0.44
CA ALA A 210 10.71 12.62 -1.15
C ALA A 210 10.72 14.15 -1.25
N TYR A 211 11.09 14.83 -0.17
CA TYR A 211 11.23 16.29 -0.14
C TYR A 211 12.32 16.79 -1.11
N LEU A 212 13.51 16.21 -1.05
CA LEU A 212 14.61 16.58 -1.95
C LEU A 212 14.26 16.30 -3.41
N TYR A 213 13.58 15.20 -3.68
CA TYR A 213 13.11 14.85 -5.01
C TYR A 213 12.09 15.87 -5.53
N GLN A 214 11.11 16.24 -4.72
CA GLN A 214 10.14 17.27 -5.06
C GLN A 214 10.82 18.62 -5.31
N LEU A 215 11.78 19.01 -4.46
CA LEU A 215 12.53 20.25 -4.64
C LEU A 215 13.29 20.26 -5.97
N PHE A 216 13.98 19.18 -6.29
CA PHE A 216 14.67 19.00 -7.57
C PHE A 216 13.71 19.16 -8.76
N VAL A 217 12.56 18.49 -8.75
CA VAL A 217 11.57 18.55 -9.84
C VAL A 217 11.00 19.95 -10.02
N ARG A 218 10.71 20.65 -8.92
CA ARG A 218 10.24 22.04 -8.97
C ARG A 218 11.31 23.01 -9.48
N MET A 219 12.57 22.81 -9.09
CA MET A 219 13.69 23.59 -9.63
C MET A 219 13.94 23.29 -11.10
N PHE A 220 13.69 22.09 -11.56
CA PHE A 220 13.71 21.72 -12.98
C PHE A 220 12.61 22.44 -13.79
N GLY A 221 11.50 22.82 -13.15
CA GLY A 221 10.45 23.65 -13.74
C GLY A 221 9.15 22.91 -14.04
N THR A 222 8.87 21.78 -13.40
CA THR A 222 7.61 21.06 -13.56
C THR A 222 7.02 20.62 -12.22
N ASN A 223 5.72 20.28 -12.22
CA ASN A 223 5.01 19.61 -11.15
C ASN A 223 4.50 18.22 -11.56
N ASN A 224 5.05 17.63 -12.60
CA ASN A 224 4.69 16.29 -13.05
C ASN A 224 5.25 15.23 -12.09
N LEU A 225 4.63 15.12 -10.93
CA LEU A 225 4.99 14.23 -9.82
C LEU A 225 3.88 13.22 -9.56
N PRO A 226 3.61 12.26 -10.49
CA PRO A 226 2.71 11.16 -10.17
C PRO A 226 3.33 10.31 -9.05
N ASP A 227 2.50 9.87 -8.12
CA ASP A 227 2.91 9.00 -7.04
C ASP A 227 1.92 7.84 -6.83
N CYS A 228 2.30 6.88 -5.99
CA CYS A 228 1.45 5.74 -5.71
C CYS A 228 0.19 6.12 -4.92
N SER A 229 0.24 7.14 -4.08
CA SER A 229 -0.92 7.60 -3.29
C SER A 229 -1.99 8.19 -4.21
N ASN A 230 -1.62 9.01 -5.18
CA ASN A 230 -2.55 9.57 -6.15
C ASN A 230 -3.18 8.47 -7.02
N MET A 231 -2.40 7.50 -7.47
CA MET A 231 -2.93 6.39 -8.28
C MET A 231 -3.86 5.47 -7.49
N CYS A 232 -3.58 5.25 -6.20
CA CYS A 232 -4.30 4.31 -5.36
C CYS A 232 -5.47 4.97 -4.62
N HIS A 233 -5.31 6.17 -4.09
CA HIS A 233 -6.21 6.80 -3.14
C HIS A 233 -6.69 8.21 -3.51
N GLU A 234 -6.48 8.66 -4.73
CA GLU A 234 -6.97 9.98 -5.16
C GLU A 234 -8.49 10.11 -5.00
N SER A 235 -9.23 9.08 -5.41
CA SER A 235 -10.69 9.05 -5.24
C SER A 235 -11.12 9.09 -3.77
N SER A 236 -10.40 8.40 -2.88
CA SER A 236 -10.63 8.45 -1.43
C SER A 236 -10.34 9.83 -0.87
N GLY A 237 -9.21 10.44 -1.27
CA GLY A 237 -8.83 11.79 -0.85
C GLY A 237 -9.81 12.85 -1.30
N ALA A 238 -10.29 12.79 -2.54
CA ALA A 238 -11.30 13.70 -3.07
C ALA A 238 -12.62 13.57 -2.31
N ALA A 239 -13.14 12.34 -2.13
CA ALA A 239 -14.38 12.10 -1.42
C ALA A 239 -14.32 12.55 0.06
N LEU A 240 -13.25 12.22 0.76
CA LEU A 240 -13.06 12.64 2.15
C LEU A 240 -12.95 14.18 2.27
N LYS A 241 -12.27 14.84 1.33
CA LYS A 241 -12.17 16.29 1.31
C LYS A 241 -13.54 16.95 1.17
N GLU A 242 -14.40 16.40 0.33
CA GLU A 242 -15.77 16.92 0.13
C GLU A 242 -16.67 16.63 1.32
N THR A 243 -16.52 15.49 1.99
CA THR A 243 -17.44 15.07 3.06
C THR A 243 -17.01 15.49 4.45
N ILE A 244 -15.72 15.45 4.76
CA ILE A 244 -15.18 15.78 6.10
C ILE A 244 -14.14 16.90 6.08
N GLY A 245 -13.89 17.53 4.93
CA GLY A 245 -13.01 18.69 4.78
C GLY A 245 -11.51 18.38 4.66
N ILE A 246 -11.09 17.13 4.81
CA ILE A 246 -9.69 16.71 4.72
C ILE A 246 -9.56 15.36 4.01
N GLY A 247 -8.61 15.24 3.09
CA GLY A 247 -8.40 14.06 2.25
C GLY A 247 -7.70 12.88 2.95
N LYS A 248 -7.94 12.67 4.23
CA LYS A 248 -7.38 11.57 5.03
C LYS A 248 -8.28 11.18 6.18
N GLY A 249 -8.01 10.02 6.83
CA GLY A 249 -8.69 9.62 8.05
C GLY A 249 -8.46 10.59 9.22
N THR A 250 -9.46 10.76 10.05
CA THR A 250 -9.48 11.71 11.19
C THR A 250 -9.52 11.01 12.54
N VAL A 251 -9.60 9.69 12.57
CA VAL A 251 -9.67 8.89 13.80
C VAL A 251 -8.27 8.44 14.24
N THR A 252 -8.11 8.22 15.53
CA THR A 252 -6.91 7.67 16.18
C THR A 252 -7.05 6.16 16.39
N LEU A 253 -5.97 5.49 16.83
CA LEU A 253 -6.04 4.07 17.21
C LEU A 253 -6.97 3.84 18.40
N ASP A 254 -7.08 4.78 19.31
CA ASP A 254 -7.93 4.64 20.49
C ASP A 254 -9.42 4.69 20.12
N ASP A 255 -9.79 5.38 19.05
CA ASP A 255 -11.17 5.40 18.56
C ASP A 255 -11.64 4.01 18.11
N PHE A 256 -10.75 3.16 17.58
CA PHE A 256 -11.08 1.77 17.28
C PHE A 256 -11.53 0.99 18.53
N LEU A 257 -10.92 1.30 19.67
CA LEU A 257 -11.24 0.65 20.95
C LEU A 257 -12.53 1.16 21.60
N GLN A 258 -13.07 2.23 21.10
CA GLN A 258 -14.31 2.86 21.58
C GLN A 258 -15.49 2.62 20.63
N ALA A 259 -15.22 2.10 19.45
CA ALA A 259 -16.24 1.82 18.45
C ALA A 259 -17.10 0.60 18.86
N ASP A 260 -18.42 0.73 18.75
CA ASP A 260 -19.37 -0.37 18.92
C ASP A 260 -19.52 -1.19 17.64
N LEU A 261 -19.31 -0.57 16.49
CA LEU A 261 -19.43 -1.17 15.17
C LEU A 261 -18.31 -0.72 14.23
N ILE A 262 -17.64 -1.68 13.60
CA ILE A 262 -16.56 -1.44 12.64
C ILE A 262 -16.89 -2.12 11.31
N PHE A 263 -16.90 -1.34 10.22
CA PHE A 263 -16.97 -1.86 8.85
C PHE A 263 -15.57 -1.95 8.28
N VAL A 264 -15.21 -3.14 7.77
CA VAL A 264 -13.96 -3.38 7.03
C VAL A 264 -14.36 -3.62 5.57
N VAL A 265 -14.15 -2.61 4.73
CA VAL A 265 -14.69 -2.57 3.36
C VAL A 265 -13.56 -2.69 2.34
N GLY A 266 -13.61 -3.71 1.50
CA GLY A 266 -12.65 -3.94 0.41
C GLY A 266 -11.23 -4.26 0.86
N GLN A 267 -10.99 -4.46 2.14
CA GLN A 267 -9.65 -4.67 2.70
C GLN A 267 -9.40 -6.14 3.05
N ASN A 268 -8.14 -6.53 2.93
CA ASN A 268 -7.59 -7.73 3.55
C ASN A 268 -6.51 -7.32 4.56
N PRO A 269 -6.89 -6.97 5.81
CA PRO A 269 -5.94 -6.48 6.79
C PRO A 269 -4.86 -7.52 7.14
N GLY A 270 -5.19 -8.81 7.10
CA GLY A 270 -4.21 -9.88 7.36
C GLY A 270 -3.07 -9.93 6.35
N THR A 271 -3.30 -9.48 5.12
CA THR A 271 -2.29 -9.41 4.08
C THR A 271 -1.62 -8.04 4.00
N ASN A 272 -2.41 -6.96 4.02
CA ASN A 272 -1.91 -5.62 3.72
C ASN A 272 -1.51 -4.82 4.96
N HIS A 273 -2.21 -5.03 6.09
CA HIS A 273 -2.04 -4.28 7.34
C HIS A 273 -2.11 -5.21 8.56
N PRO A 274 -1.21 -6.19 8.72
CA PRO A 274 -1.35 -7.20 9.78
C PRO A 274 -1.44 -6.62 11.19
N ARG A 275 -0.84 -5.45 11.47
CA ARG A 275 -0.96 -4.77 12.76
C ARG A 275 -2.40 -4.29 13.05
N MET A 276 -3.19 -4.00 12.03
CA MET A 276 -4.62 -3.68 12.17
C MET A 276 -5.40 -4.81 12.83
N LEU A 277 -5.00 -6.06 12.61
CA LEU A 277 -5.67 -7.22 13.21
C LEU A 277 -5.65 -7.17 14.75
N THR A 278 -4.57 -6.66 15.33
CA THR A 278 -4.48 -6.44 16.78
C THR A 278 -5.50 -5.40 17.25
N SER A 279 -5.63 -4.28 16.53
CA SER A 279 -6.63 -3.25 16.87
C SER A 279 -8.05 -3.79 16.76
N LEU A 280 -8.37 -4.56 15.73
CA LEU A 280 -9.66 -5.21 15.56
C LEU A 280 -9.94 -6.24 16.66
N GLU A 281 -8.95 -7.07 17.03
CA GLU A 281 -9.08 -8.03 18.13
C GLU A 281 -9.37 -7.34 19.46
N LEU A 282 -8.63 -6.28 19.78
CA LEU A 282 -8.81 -5.51 21.02
C LEU A 282 -10.18 -4.79 21.05
N ALA A 283 -10.62 -4.22 19.94
CA ALA A 283 -11.95 -3.63 19.83
C ALA A 283 -13.04 -4.69 20.07
N LYS A 284 -12.88 -5.86 19.49
CA LYS A 284 -13.81 -6.97 19.68
C LYS A 284 -13.84 -7.50 21.12
N GLU A 285 -12.71 -7.53 21.81
CA GLU A 285 -12.66 -7.86 23.25
C GLU A 285 -13.42 -6.86 24.14
N LYS A 286 -13.55 -5.62 23.66
CA LYS A 286 -14.36 -4.57 24.30
C LYS A 286 -15.84 -4.62 23.92
N GLY A 287 -16.23 -5.48 22.99
CA GLY A 287 -17.61 -5.69 22.60
C GLY A 287 -17.99 -5.19 21.21
N ALA A 288 -17.05 -4.60 20.47
CA ALA A 288 -17.30 -4.15 19.11
C ALA A 288 -17.77 -5.28 18.19
N ARG A 289 -18.69 -4.97 17.30
CA ARG A 289 -19.09 -5.84 16.18
C ARG A 289 -18.33 -5.45 14.93
N ILE A 290 -17.88 -6.45 14.16
CA ILE A 290 -17.12 -6.22 12.94
C ILE A 290 -17.90 -6.81 11.75
N ILE A 291 -18.16 -5.97 10.76
CA ILE A 291 -18.79 -6.34 9.49
C ILE A 291 -17.73 -6.22 8.40
N SER A 292 -17.40 -7.33 7.78
CA SER A 292 -16.50 -7.36 6.62
C SER A 292 -17.30 -7.35 5.32
N VAL A 293 -17.01 -6.39 4.45
CA VAL A 293 -17.62 -6.23 3.13
C VAL A 293 -16.54 -6.47 2.10
N ASN A 294 -16.60 -7.60 1.38
CA ASN A 294 -15.53 -7.98 0.46
C ASN A 294 -16.06 -8.99 -0.58
N PRO A 295 -15.66 -8.89 -1.84
CA PRO A 295 -16.04 -9.87 -2.85
C PRO A 295 -15.46 -11.28 -2.59
N LEU A 296 -14.32 -11.37 -1.86
CA LEU A 296 -13.65 -12.63 -1.54
C LEU A 296 -13.61 -12.88 -0.02
N PRO A 297 -13.78 -14.15 0.41
CA PRO A 297 -13.67 -14.53 1.83
C PRO A 297 -12.20 -14.64 2.27
N GLU A 298 -11.55 -13.50 2.43
CA GLU A 298 -10.15 -13.40 2.83
C GLU A 298 -9.93 -13.83 4.29
N VAL A 299 -9.01 -14.75 4.52
CA VAL A 299 -8.75 -15.33 5.84
C VAL A 299 -8.44 -14.28 6.91
N GLY A 300 -7.69 -13.22 6.52
CA GLY A 300 -7.35 -12.11 7.41
C GLY A 300 -8.54 -11.30 7.91
N ASN A 301 -9.73 -11.44 7.32
CA ASN A 301 -10.96 -10.83 7.81
C ASN A 301 -11.68 -11.69 8.85
N PHE A 302 -11.40 -13.00 8.88
CA PHE A 302 -12.19 -13.92 9.70
C PHE A 302 -11.52 -14.36 10.98
N ARG A 303 -10.24 -14.73 10.92
CA ARG A 303 -9.54 -15.31 12.07
C ARG A 303 -8.10 -14.84 12.16
N PHE A 304 -7.69 -14.53 13.39
CA PHE A 304 -6.36 -14.02 13.71
C PHE A 304 -5.73 -14.79 14.88
N LYS A 305 -4.54 -15.33 14.68
CA LYS A 305 -3.70 -15.91 15.74
C LYS A 305 -2.66 -14.88 16.16
N ASN A 306 -3.03 -14.04 17.13
CA ASN A 306 -2.16 -12.96 17.59
C ASN A 306 -0.84 -13.53 18.14
N PRO A 307 0.31 -13.19 17.57
CA PRO A 307 1.60 -13.69 18.01
C PRO A 307 2.19 -12.91 19.20
N ASN A 308 1.59 -11.78 19.60
CA ASN A 308 2.12 -10.95 20.66
C ASN A 308 1.58 -11.33 22.03
N PRO A 309 2.41 -11.95 22.92
CA PRO A 309 1.95 -12.37 24.23
C PRO A 309 1.58 -11.19 25.16
N GLN A 310 2.04 -9.98 24.90
CA GLN A 310 1.75 -8.78 25.70
C GLN A 310 0.29 -8.30 25.55
N ASN A 311 -0.40 -8.74 24.51
CA ASN A 311 -1.82 -8.43 24.31
C ASN A 311 -2.75 -9.30 25.19
N PHE A 312 -2.22 -10.23 25.96
CA PHE A 312 -3.02 -11.15 26.76
C PHE A 312 -2.81 -10.94 28.26
N LYS A 313 -3.90 -10.84 28.99
CA LYS A 313 -3.88 -10.74 30.47
C LYS A 313 -3.43 -12.04 31.15
N ASN A 314 -3.55 -13.18 30.45
CA ASN A 314 -3.28 -14.52 31.00
C ASN A 314 -2.46 -15.33 29.98
N PRO A 315 -1.30 -15.90 30.39
CA PRO A 315 -0.47 -16.75 29.52
C PRO A 315 -1.19 -17.95 28.92
N LEU A 316 -2.16 -18.53 29.62
CA LEU A 316 -2.96 -19.65 29.11
C LEU A 316 -3.89 -19.20 27.98
N GLN A 317 -4.47 -18.01 28.08
CA GLN A 317 -5.26 -17.43 26.99
C GLN A 317 -4.40 -17.11 25.79
N ALA A 318 -3.18 -16.58 26.02
CA ALA A 318 -2.19 -16.36 24.97
C ALA A 318 -1.90 -17.65 24.20
N ALA A 319 -1.58 -18.71 24.92
CA ALA A 319 -1.29 -20.02 24.33
C ALA A 319 -2.51 -20.59 23.58
N ALA A 320 -3.70 -20.53 24.15
CA ALA A 320 -4.92 -21.01 23.52
C ALA A 320 -5.26 -20.27 22.22
N LYS A 321 -5.14 -18.94 22.19
CA LYS A 321 -5.38 -18.13 20.99
C LYS A 321 -4.28 -18.32 19.93
N PHE A 322 -3.03 -18.44 20.35
CA PHE A 322 -1.89 -18.58 19.44
C PHE A 322 -1.80 -19.97 18.80
N LEU A 323 -1.99 -21.03 19.60
CA LEU A 323 -1.91 -22.43 19.15
C LEU A 323 -3.25 -22.97 18.66
N GLY A 324 -4.36 -22.45 19.17
CA GLY A 324 -5.72 -22.87 18.82
C GLY A 324 -6.19 -22.34 17.46
N GLU A 325 -7.50 -22.09 17.35
CA GLU A 325 -8.12 -21.57 16.11
C GLU A 325 -7.91 -20.05 15.88
N GLY A 326 -7.42 -19.33 16.88
CA GLY A 326 -7.30 -17.87 16.88
C GLY A 326 -8.60 -17.14 17.21
N ALA A 327 -8.52 -15.81 17.32
CA ALA A 327 -9.68 -14.95 17.54
C ALA A 327 -10.54 -14.87 16.27
N LYS A 328 -11.88 -14.97 16.45
CA LYS A 328 -12.82 -14.65 15.39
C LYS A 328 -12.93 -13.13 15.30
N LEU A 329 -12.66 -12.56 14.15
CA LEU A 329 -12.74 -11.12 13.91
C LEU A 329 -14.12 -10.73 13.38
N SER A 330 -14.47 -11.11 12.17
CA SER A 330 -15.72 -10.74 11.52
C SER A 330 -16.94 -11.44 12.15
N ASP A 331 -17.95 -10.67 12.51
CA ASP A 331 -19.25 -11.19 12.95
C ASP A 331 -20.18 -11.45 11.77
N LEU A 332 -20.14 -10.57 10.79
CA LEU A 332 -20.90 -10.68 9.55
C LEU A 332 -19.99 -10.42 8.37
N TRP A 333 -20.11 -11.28 7.36
CA TRP A 333 -19.46 -11.07 6.07
C TRP A 333 -20.52 -10.86 4.98
N LEU A 334 -20.40 -9.72 4.31
CA LEU A 334 -21.25 -9.36 3.20
C LEU A 334 -20.46 -9.50 1.90
N GLN A 335 -20.80 -10.49 1.13
CA GLN A 335 -20.24 -10.67 -0.20
C GLN A 335 -20.88 -9.70 -1.17
N ILE A 336 -20.08 -8.86 -1.79
CA ILE A 336 -20.52 -7.92 -2.82
C ILE A 336 -19.84 -8.23 -4.15
N ARG A 337 -20.41 -7.76 -5.25
CA ARG A 337 -19.68 -7.66 -6.51
C ARG A 337 -18.72 -6.48 -6.47
N ILE A 338 -17.66 -6.53 -7.27
CA ILE A 338 -16.78 -5.36 -7.47
C ILE A 338 -17.66 -4.16 -7.86
N ASN A 339 -17.43 -3.01 -7.21
CA ASN A 339 -18.23 -1.79 -7.32
C ASN A 339 -19.68 -1.91 -6.75
N GLY A 340 -19.98 -2.97 -6.03
CA GLY A 340 -21.27 -3.14 -5.33
C GLY A 340 -21.38 -2.34 -4.04
N ASP A 341 -20.27 -1.78 -3.55
CA ASP A 341 -20.20 -0.97 -2.32
C ASP A 341 -21.17 0.21 -2.38
N LEU A 342 -21.24 0.90 -3.50
CA LEU A 342 -22.14 2.03 -3.71
C LEU A 342 -23.60 1.65 -3.50
N ALA A 343 -24.02 0.50 -4.03
CA ALA A 343 -25.40 0.02 -3.88
C ALA A 343 -25.69 -0.39 -2.44
N LEU A 344 -24.72 -1.06 -1.77
CA LEU A 344 -24.84 -1.45 -0.37
C LEU A 344 -25.02 -0.23 0.54
N PHE A 345 -24.13 0.77 0.43
CA PHE A 345 -24.20 1.95 1.28
C PHE A 345 -25.40 2.85 0.98
N LYS A 346 -25.83 2.96 -0.28
CA LYS A 346 -27.08 3.63 -0.62
C LYS A 346 -28.28 2.91 0.01
N GLY A 347 -28.30 1.59 0.03
CA GLY A 347 -29.34 0.80 0.68
C GLY A 347 -29.34 1.05 2.21
N LEU A 348 -28.16 1.01 2.84
CA LEU A 348 -28.04 1.30 4.28
C LEU A 348 -28.52 2.72 4.62
N MET A 349 -28.10 3.72 3.86
CA MET A 349 -28.55 5.11 4.07
C MET A 349 -30.07 5.25 3.91
N LYS A 350 -30.66 4.58 2.91
CA LYS A 350 -32.13 4.58 2.74
C LYS A 350 -32.84 4.03 3.97
N GLU A 351 -32.43 2.87 4.47
CA GLU A 351 -33.03 2.26 5.67
C GLU A 351 -32.89 3.15 6.91
N LEU A 352 -31.72 3.80 7.08
CA LEU A 352 -31.51 4.74 8.19
C LEU A 352 -32.41 5.97 8.08
N LEU A 353 -32.59 6.53 6.88
CA LEU A 353 -33.53 7.63 6.64
C LEU A 353 -34.97 7.25 6.95
N GLU A 354 -35.41 6.07 6.49
CA GLU A 354 -36.76 5.55 6.76
C GLU A 354 -37.00 5.30 8.27
N GLU A 355 -35.97 4.86 9.01
CA GLU A 355 -36.07 4.73 10.48
C GLU A 355 -36.10 6.08 11.17
N GLU A 356 -35.36 7.08 10.70
CA GLU A 356 -35.40 8.43 11.21
C GLU A 356 -36.77 9.08 10.99
N GLU A 357 -37.40 8.88 9.82
CA GLU A 357 -38.75 9.36 9.54
C GLU A 357 -39.79 8.75 10.49
N LYS A 358 -39.62 7.47 10.87
CA LYS A 358 -40.52 6.80 11.84
C LYS A 358 -40.28 7.24 13.29
N SER A 359 -39.04 7.59 13.61
CA SER A 359 -38.61 7.95 14.97
C SER A 359 -37.55 9.05 14.94
N PRO A 360 -37.97 10.34 14.74
CA PRO A 360 -37.03 11.45 14.61
C PRO A 360 -36.10 11.61 15.81
N GLY A 361 -34.83 11.90 15.56
CA GLY A 361 -33.78 12.05 16.57
C GLY A 361 -33.21 10.74 17.10
N LYS A 362 -33.62 9.59 16.54
CA LYS A 362 -33.08 8.28 16.95
C LYS A 362 -31.80 7.92 16.21
N ILE A 363 -31.71 8.31 14.96
CA ILE A 363 -30.60 7.97 14.07
C ILE A 363 -29.68 9.16 13.84
N PHE A 364 -30.25 10.34 13.59
CA PHE A 364 -29.52 11.57 13.32
C PHE A 364 -29.46 12.47 14.52
N ASP A 365 -28.30 13.04 14.76
CA ASP A 365 -28.13 14.20 15.61
C ASP A 365 -28.53 15.42 14.78
N HIS A 366 -29.53 16.16 15.28
CA HIS A 366 -30.06 17.33 14.60
C HIS A 366 -29.49 18.65 15.18
N GLU A 367 -28.57 18.57 16.15
CA GLU A 367 -27.84 19.71 16.69
C GLU A 367 -26.55 19.92 15.84
#